data_04e6950acfc26452c618625c6ad4b094
#
_entry.id   04e6950acfc26452c618625c6ad4b094
#
_cell.length_a   1.000
_cell.length_b   1.000
_cell.length_c   1.000
_cell.angle_alpha   90.00
_cell.angle_beta   90.00
_cell.angle_gamma   90.00
#
_symmetry.space_group_name_H-M   'P 1'
#
loop_
_entity.id
_entity.type
_entity.pdbx_description
1 polymer ?
#
loop_
_entity_poly.entity_id
_entity_poly.type
_entity_poly.pdbx_seq_one_letter_code
_entity_poly.pdbx_strand_id
1 'polypeptide(L)'
;MDGATLGSMTYSLSPAARFPPARQLAAWALILACGMLLAGPAAAAGGLVHATNFQVDARNAAKRKVPIMVLFTTPSCPYCEQVKREYLVPMQKDPAYRARVIIREVTINSTAPLTGFDGTLTTEGAFAAAHKVFMVPTVMVFDTQGNAASEPVVGLLIPDYYFGYLMSAIDEGQRKVRGE
;
A
#
# COMPACT_ATOMS: atom_id res chain seq x y z
N MET A 1 -74.88 -39.08 -19.22
CA MET A 1 -75.09 -39.82 -17.95
C MET A 1 -73.71 -39.92 -17.36
N ASP A 2 -73.68 -39.35 -16.17
CA ASP A 2 -72.70 -39.46 -15.12
C ASP A 2 -71.63 -38.36 -15.18
N GLY A 3 -71.69 -37.39 -14.38
CA GLY A 3 -71.81 -37.27 -12.94
C GLY A 3 -70.50 -36.67 -12.44
N ALA A 4 -70.24 -35.31 -12.61
CA ALA A 4 -69.06 -34.64 -12.14
C ALA A 4 -69.19 -34.37 -10.63
N THR A 5 -68.34 -35.00 -9.81
CA THR A 5 -68.19 -34.74 -8.37
C THR A 5 -67.23 -33.57 -8.13
N LEU A 6 -67.78 -32.46 -7.65
CA LEU A 6 -66.99 -31.31 -7.17
C LEU A 6 -66.33 -31.64 -5.82
N GLY A 7 -65.01 -31.83 -5.85
CA GLY A 7 -64.18 -31.93 -4.66
C GLY A 7 -63.98 -30.55 -4.01
N SER A 8 -64.52 -30.37 -2.81
CA SER A 8 -64.29 -29.13 -2.00
C SER A 8 -62.89 -29.10 -1.47
N MET A 9 -62.06 -28.15 -1.93
CA MET A 9 -60.77 -27.83 -1.31
C MET A 9 -61.00 -27.01 -0.07
N THR A 10 -60.83 -27.64 1.08
CA THR A 10 -60.74 -26.93 2.36
C THR A 10 -59.34 -26.36 2.54
N TYR A 11 -59.20 -25.05 2.48
CA TYR A 11 -57.96 -24.37 2.81
C TYR A 11 -57.82 -24.38 4.35
N SER A 12 -56.81 -25.13 4.84
CA SER A 12 -56.39 -25.09 6.24
C SER A 12 -55.64 -23.78 6.47
N LEU A 13 -56.24 -22.90 7.27
CA LEU A 13 -55.57 -21.66 7.77
C LEU A 13 -54.49 -22.06 8.76
N SER A 14 -53.23 -21.87 8.38
CA SER A 14 -52.08 -22.03 9.27
C SER A 14 -52.17 -21.04 10.44
N PRO A 15 -51.77 -21.42 11.65
CA PRO A 15 -51.81 -20.57 12.82
C PRO A 15 -50.83 -19.43 12.70
N ALA A 16 -51.27 -18.25 13.15
CA ALA A 16 -50.57 -16.97 13.15
C ALA A 16 -49.11 -17.08 13.63
N ALA A 17 -48.22 -16.52 12.81
CA ALA A 17 -46.81 -16.32 13.19
C ALA A 17 -46.74 -15.51 14.52
N ARG A 18 -46.28 -16.16 15.58
CA ARG A 18 -46.03 -15.50 16.85
C ARG A 18 -44.80 -14.60 16.71
N PHE A 19 -45.02 -13.31 16.71
CA PHE A 19 -43.93 -12.33 16.81
C PHE A 19 -43.23 -12.48 18.18
N PRO A 20 -41.90 -12.51 18.21
CA PRO A 20 -41.19 -12.56 19.49
C PRO A 20 -41.45 -11.30 20.31
N PRO A 21 -41.53 -11.38 21.64
CA PRO A 21 -41.79 -10.23 22.49
C PRO A 21 -40.67 -9.19 22.37
N ALA A 22 -41.02 -7.92 22.43
CA ALA A 22 -40.14 -6.75 22.24
C ALA A 22 -38.82 -6.81 23.02
N ARG A 23 -38.76 -7.53 24.14
CA ARG A 23 -37.53 -7.75 24.92
C ARG A 23 -36.47 -8.62 24.19
N GLN A 24 -36.88 -9.52 23.29
CA GLN A 24 -35.95 -10.34 22.52
C GLN A 24 -35.33 -9.54 21.35
N LEU A 25 -36.07 -8.62 20.75
CA LEU A 25 -35.55 -7.75 19.69
C LEU A 25 -34.49 -6.80 20.23
N ALA A 26 -34.61 -6.30 21.44
CA ALA A 26 -33.61 -5.45 22.09
C ALA A 26 -32.27 -6.19 22.34
N ALA A 27 -32.34 -7.47 22.69
CA ALA A 27 -31.13 -8.29 22.90
C ALA A 27 -30.36 -8.55 21.63
N TRP A 28 -31.04 -8.77 20.50
CA TRP A 28 -30.40 -8.95 19.19
C TRP A 28 -29.77 -7.66 18.64
N ALA A 29 -30.39 -6.50 18.90
CA ALA A 29 -29.87 -5.20 18.51
C ALA A 29 -28.55 -4.86 19.25
N LEU A 30 -28.42 -5.24 20.54
CA LEU A 30 -27.22 -5.06 21.33
C LEU A 30 -26.06 -5.96 20.88
N ILE A 31 -26.34 -7.20 20.45
CA ILE A 31 -25.33 -8.13 19.94
C ILE A 31 -24.80 -7.64 18.58
N LEU A 32 -25.68 -7.13 17.69
CA LEU A 32 -25.27 -6.55 16.40
C LEU A 32 -24.44 -5.27 16.56
N ALA A 33 -24.77 -4.40 17.53
CA ALA A 33 -24.00 -3.18 17.79
C ALA A 33 -22.62 -3.48 18.39
N CYS A 34 -22.47 -4.51 19.21
CA CYS A 34 -21.19 -4.92 19.78
C CYS A 34 -20.27 -5.59 18.75
N GLY A 35 -20.82 -6.27 17.74
CA GLY A 35 -20.06 -6.89 16.65
C GLY A 35 -19.41 -5.89 15.68
N MET A 36 -19.96 -4.69 15.51
CA MET A 36 -19.40 -3.64 14.62
C MET A 36 -18.20 -2.90 15.21
N LEU A 37 -18.00 -2.96 16.53
CA LEU A 37 -16.87 -2.29 17.20
C LEU A 37 -15.56 -3.07 17.14
N LEU A 38 -15.58 -4.34 16.68
CA LEU A 38 -14.40 -5.21 16.57
C LEU A 38 -13.80 -5.29 15.15
N ALA A 39 -14.34 -4.54 14.17
CA ALA A 39 -13.71 -4.37 12.89
C ALA A 39 -12.51 -3.41 13.05
N GLY A 40 -11.42 -3.92 13.61
CA GLY A 40 -10.13 -3.26 13.57
C GLY A 40 -9.72 -3.00 12.12
N PRO A 41 -8.93 -1.95 11.82
CA PRO A 41 -8.43 -1.73 10.48
C PRO A 41 -7.71 -3.00 10.02
N ALA A 42 -8.18 -3.61 8.95
CA ALA A 42 -7.48 -4.71 8.30
C ALA A 42 -6.07 -4.20 8.00
N ALA A 43 -5.06 -4.73 8.70
CA ALA A 43 -3.66 -4.43 8.43
C ALA A 43 -3.42 -4.81 6.97
N ALA A 44 -3.23 -3.82 6.12
CA ALA A 44 -2.95 -4.00 4.71
C ALA A 44 -1.76 -4.97 4.58
N ALA A 45 -1.98 -6.07 3.86
CA ALA A 45 -0.98 -7.11 3.65
C ALA A 45 0.32 -6.48 3.12
N GLY A 46 1.33 -6.64 3.88
CA GLY A 46 2.72 -6.28 3.92
C GLY A 46 3.54 -5.97 2.67
N GLY A 47 3.04 -5.19 1.70
CA GLY A 47 3.82 -4.64 0.59
C GLY A 47 4.51 -3.31 0.92
N LEU A 48 5.32 -2.82 0.00
CA LEU A 48 5.82 -1.45 0.08
C LEU A 48 4.68 -0.46 -0.14
N VAL A 49 4.83 0.73 0.45
CA VAL A 49 3.88 1.82 0.23
C VAL A 49 4.11 2.40 -1.16
N HIS A 50 3.08 2.35 -2.01
CA HIS A 50 3.12 3.01 -3.31
C HIS A 50 3.20 4.52 -3.16
N ALA A 51 4.00 5.14 -4.03
CA ALA A 51 4.08 6.58 -4.12
C ALA A 51 2.78 7.13 -4.73
N THR A 52 2.17 8.10 -4.08
CA THR A 52 1.01 8.82 -4.62
C THR A 52 1.27 10.33 -4.71
N ASN A 53 2.10 10.85 -3.79
CA ASN A 53 2.38 12.28 -3.71
C ASN A 53 3.76 12.54 -3.09
N PHE A 54 4.75 12.75 -3.94
CA PHE A 54 6.11 13.06 -3.49
C PHE A 54 6.24 14.43 -2.85
N GLN A 55 5.38 15.40 -3.14
CA GLN A 55 5.39 16.69 -2.46
C GLN A 55 5.03 16.55 -0.97
N VAL A 56 4.07 15.65 -0.64
CA VAL A 56 3.74 15.33 0.75
C VAL A 56 4.89 14.59 1.41
N ASP A 57 5.47 13.61 0.74
CA ASP A 57 6.63 12.86 1.25
C ASP A 57 7.84 13.78 1.47
N ALA A 58 8.10 14.72 0.56
CA ALA A 58 9.17 15.71 0.67
C ALA A 58 9.00 16.63 1.90
N ARG A 59 7.78 17.10 2.15
CA ARG A 59 7.50 17.89 3.38
C ARG A 59 7.75 17.08 4.65
N ASN A 60 7.37 15.80 4.66
CA ASN A 60 7.60 14.91 5.79
C ASN A 60 9.08 14.57 5.95
N ALA A 61 9.79 14.34 4.85
CA ALA A 61 11.22 14.10 4.80
C ALA A 61 12.01 15.31 5.34
N ALA A 62 11.66 16.52 4.91
CA ALA A 62 12.29 17.75 5.37
C ALA A 62 12.14 17.97 6.90
N LYS A 63 10.94 17.76 7.45
CA LYS A 63 10.69 17.85 8.91
C LYS A 63 11.54 16.85 9.70
N ARG A 64 11.79 15.68 9.14
CA ARG A 64 12.52 14.58 9.77
C ARG A 64 14.01 14.59 9.44
N LYS A 65 14.45 15.43 8.49
CA LYS A 65 15.82 15.47 7.95
C LYS A 65 16.29 14.11 7.43
N VAL A 66 15.42 13.45 6.64
CA VAL A 66 15.68 12.12 6.07
C VAL A 66 15.45 12.13 4.55
N PRO A 67 16.17 11.30 3.77
CA PRO A 67 15.93 11.14 2.35
C PRO A 67 14.68 10.31 2.05
N ILE A 68 14.31 10.26 0.75
CA ILE A 68 13.24 9.44 0.22
C ILE A 68 13.87 8.39 -0.69
N MET A 69 13.70 7.10 -0.37
CA MET A 69 14.14 5.98 -1.17
C MET A 69 12.97 5.46 -2.01
N VAL A 70 13.17 5.30 -3.29
CA VAL A 70 12.16 4.82 -4.23
C VAL A 70 12.65 3.56 -4.93
N LEU A 71 11.90 2.46 -4.77
CA LEU A 71 12.05 1.29 -5.60
C LEU A 71 11.23 1.46 -6.88
N PHE A 72 11.89 1.42 -8.02
CA PHE A 72 11.25 1.31 -9.32
C PHE A 72 11.09 -0.17 -9.70
N THR A 73 9.88 -0.54 -10.11
CA THR A 73 9.48 -1.94 -10.34
C THR A 73 8.56 -2.07 -11.55
N THR A 74 8.27 -3.32 -11.95
CA THR A 74 7.17 -3.67 -12.88
C THR A 74 6.38 -4.84 -12.31
N PRO A 75 5.12 -5.04 -12.73
CA PRO A 75 4.40 -6.27 -12.42
C PRO A 75 5.18 -7.50 -12.88
N SER A 76 5.09 -8.59 -12.10
CA SER A 76 5.70 -9.89 -12.41
C SER A 76 7.24 -9.87 -12.55
N CYS A 77 7.93 -8.96 -11.86
CA CYS A 77 9.38 -8.90 -11.81
C CYS A 77 9.92 -9.71 -10.61
N PRO A 78 10.50 -10.91 -10.81
CA PRO A 78 10.96 -11.76 -9.70
C PRO A 78 12.03 -11.11 -8.82
N TYR A 79 12.99 -10.41 -9.43
CA TYR A 79 14.03 -9.69 -8.70
C TYR A 79 13.50 -8.49 -7.91
N CYS A 80 12.45 -7.82 -8.42
CA CYS A 80 11.79 -6.76 -7.68
C CYS A 80 11.09 -7.32 -6.44
N GLU A 81 10.39 -8.45 -6.57
CA GLU A 81 9.76 -9.13 -5.44
C GLU A 81 10.79 -9.62 -4.42
N GLN A 82 11.96 -10.07 -4.87
CA GLN A 82 13.05 -10.43 -3.99
C GLN A 82 13.56 -9.22 -3.21
N VAL A 83 13.85 -8.11 -3.88
CA VAL A 83 14.29 -6.85 -3.23
C VAL A 83 13.25 -6.36 -2.23
N LYS A 84 11.98 -6.41 -2.57
CA LYS A 84 10.89 -6.05 -1.64
C LYS A 84 10.89 -6.95 -0.41
N ARG A 85 10.84 -8.26 -0.61
CA ARG A 85 10.67 -9.23 0.46
C ARG A 85 11.87 -9.30 1.41
N GLU A 86 13.08 -9.27 0.85
CA GLU A 86 14.30 -9.53 1.63
C GLU A 86 14.87 -8.25 2.27
N TYR A 87 14.65 -7.10 1.66
CA TYR A 87 15.28 -5.85 2.12
C TYR A 87 14.27 -4.75 2.48
N LEU A 88 13.47 -4.27 1.52
CA LEU A 88 12.76 -3.01 1.70
C LEU A 88 11.52 -3.10 2.58
N VAL A 89 10.78 -4.22 2.54
CA VAL A 89 9.61 -4.43 3.41
C VAL A 89 10.04 -4.60 4.87
N PRO A 90 11.09 -5.38 5.21
CA PRO A 90 11.65 -5.39 6.56
C PRO A 90 12.09 -3.99 7.02
N MET A 91 12.85 -3.26 6.19
CA MET A 91 13.29 -1.90 6.52
C MET A 91 12.11 -0.94 6.75
N GLN A 92 11.07 -1.01 5.91
CA GLN A 92 9.88 -0.17 6.06
C GLN A 92 9.12 -0.44 7.37
N LYS A 93 9.17 -1.66 7.89
CA LYS A 93 8.52 -2.07 9.15
C LYS A 93 9.35 -1.73 10.39
N ASP A 94 10.66 -1.74 10.28
CA ASP A 94 11.57 -1.50 11.39
C ASP A 94 11.62 -0.01 11.77
N PRO A 95 11.33 0.35 13.05
CA PRO A 95 11.40 1.73 13.52
C PRO A 95 12.76 2.40 13.31
N ALA A 96 13.87 1.66 13.40
CA ALA A 96 15.21 2.19 13.20
C ALA A 96 15.42 2.72 11.78
N TYR A 97 15.00 1.96 10.76
CA TYR A 97 15.07 2.42 9.37
C TYR A 97 14.01 3.47 9.04
N ARG A 98 12.80 3.33 9.58
CA ARG A 98 11.78 4.37 9.44
C ARG A 98 12.22 5.73 9.97
N ALA A 99 13.08 5.77 10.98
CA ALA A 99 13.66 7.01 11.49
C ALA A 99 14.70 7.63 10.53
N ARG A 100 15.21 6.87 9.55
CA ARG A 100 16.33 7.24 8.68
C ARG A 100 15.95 7.53 7.25
N VAL A 101 14.83 6.98 6.75
CA VAL A 101 14.41 7.05 5.35
C VAL A 101 12.91 6.91 5.21
N ILE A 102 12.32 7.53 4.20
CA ILE A 102 10.96 7.24 3.72
C ILE A 102 11.09 6.32 2.51
N ILE A 103 10.43 5.15 2.53
CA ILE A 103 10.51 4.18 1.43
C ILE A 103 9.22 4.19 0.64
N ARG A 104 9.31 4.21 -0.70
CA ARG A 104 8.19 4.19 -1.64
C ARG A 104 8.45 3.23 -2.79
N GLU A 105 7.38 2.81 -3.44
CA GLU A 105 7.39 1.99 -4.66
C GLU A 105 6.75 2.78 -5.82
N VAL A 106 7.34 2.67 -7.01
CA VAL A 106 6.84 3.26 -8.27
C VAL A 106 6.91 2.19 -9.35
N THR A 107 5.84 2.03 -10.13
CA THR A 107 5.77 1.08 -11.25
C THR A 107 6.08 1.79 -12.56
N ILE A 108 7.22 1.45 -13.21
CA ILE A 108 7.73 2.20 -14.36
C ILE A 108 6.83 2.19 -15.61
N ASN A 109 5.93 1.22 -15.73
CA ASN A 109 4.99 1.09 -16.86
C ASN A 109 3.55 1.46 -16.49
N SER A 110 3.35 2.12 -15.36
CA SER A 110 2.03 2.44 -14.82
C SER A 110 1.55 3.81 -15.29
N THR A 111 0.26 3.89 -15.62
CA THR A 111 -0.44 5.16 -15.85
C THR A 111 -1.11 5.69 -14.59
N ALA A 112 -0.88 5.05 -13.44
CA ALA A 112 -1.42 5.49 -12.16
C ALA A 112 -0.99 6.95 -11.87
N PRO A 113 -1.91 7.79 -11.38
CA PRO A 113 -1.60 9.18 -11.09
C PRO A 113 -0.61 9.32 -9.95
N LEU A 114 0.33 10.25 -10.11
CA LEU A 114 1.38 10.57 -9.15
C LEU A 114 1.57 12.09 -9.11
N THR A 115 1.73 12.65 -7.92
CA THR A 115 2.18 14.04 -7.76
C THR A 115 3.70 14.04 -7.56
N GLY A 116 4.42 14.77 -8.42
CA GLY A 116 5.88 14.92 -8.34
C GLY A 116 6.34 15.74 -7.12
N PHE A 117 7.65 15.90 -7.00
CA PHE A 117 8.26 16.68 -5.91
C PHE A 117 7.91 18.17 -5.98
N ASP A 118 7.74 18.70 -7.18
CA ASP A 118 7.34 20.07 -7.47
C ASP A 118 5.83 20.33 -7.36
N GLY A 119 5.05 19.28 -7.06
CA GLY A 119 3.60 19.33 -6.99
C GLY A 119 2.87 19.14 -8.31
N THR A 120 3.59 18.91 -9.43
CA THR A 120 3.01 18.66 -10.76
C THR A 120 2.32 17.30 -10.79
N LEU A 121 1.13 17.22 -11.37
CA LEU A 121 0.47 15.95 -11.64
C LEU A 121 1.13 15.25 -12.82
N THR A 122 1.47 13.99 -12.62
CA THR A 122 2.12 13.12 -13.61
C THR A 122 1.60 11.68 -13.46
N THR A 123 2.26 10.73 -14.08
CA THR A 123 2.03 9.29 -13.85
C THR A 123 3.31 8.64 -13.33
N GLU A 124 3.17 7.47 -12.69
CA GLU A 124 4.33 6.70 -12.21
C GLU A 124 5.32 6.43 -13.35
N GLY A 125 4.83 6.01 -14.52
CA GLY A 125 5.69 5.76 -15.70
C GLY A 125 6.39 7.02 -16.22
N ALA A 126 5.70 8.16 -16.28
CA ALA A 126 6.30 9.42 -16.71
C ALA A 126 7.34 9.92 -15.69
N PHE A 127 7.08 9.74 -14.39
CA PHE A 127 8.03 10.04 -13.33
C PHE A 127 9.30 9.18 -13.46
N ALA A 128 9.17 7.87 -13.68
CA ALA A 128 10.30 6.97 -13.89
C ALA A 128 11.12 7.38 -15.13
N ALA A 129 10.46 7.71 -16.24
CA ALA A 129 11.11 8.16 -17.47
C ALA A 129 11.87 9.48 -17.27
N ALA A 130 11.30 10.45 -16.54
CA ALA A 130 11.96 11.71 -16.19
C ALA A 130 13.27 11.50 -15.42
N HIS A 131 13.31 10.46 -14.57
CA HIS A 131 14.52 10.05 -13.84
C HIS A 131 15.38 9.03 -14.59
N LYS A 132 15.10 8.78 -15.89
CA LYS A 132 15.87 7.87 -16.78
C LYS A 132 15.93 6.43 -16.26
N VAL A 133 14.88 5.97 -15.57
CA VAL A 133 14.79 4.60 -15.07
C VAL A 133 14.09 3.73 -16.12
N PHE A 134 14.85 2.86 -16.77
CA PHE A 134 14.37 1.94 -17.81
C PHE A 134 14.60 0.46 -17.46
N MET A 135 15.28 0.18 -16.36
CA MET A 135 15.55 -1.17 -15.85
C MET A 135 15.02 -1.33 -14.45
N VAL A 136 14.61 -2.54 -14.09
CA VAL A 136 14.10 -2.88 -12.75
C VAL A 136 14.71 -4.19 -12.23
N PRO A 137 14.85 -4.35 -10.91
CA PRO A 137 14.66 -3.32 -9.89
C PRO A 137 15.72 -2.21 -10.01
N THR A 138 15.31 -0.97 -9.79
CA THR A 138 16.23 0.14 -9.55
C THR A 138 15.81 0.85 -8.27
N VAL A 139 16.75 1.10 -7.38
CA VAL A 139 16.53 1.89 -6.18
C VAL A 139 17.25 3.22 -6.33
N MET A 140 16.51 4.31 -6.17
CA MET A 140 17.06 5.67 -6.12
C MET A 140 16.75 6.32 -4.77
N VAL A 141 17.68 7.12 -4.30
CA VAL A 141 17.48 7.95 -3.11
C VAL A 141 17.43 9.41 -3.53
N PHE A 142 16.41 10.11 -3.06
CA PHE A 142 16.15 11.51 -3.38
C PHE A 142 16.30 12.39 -2.16
N ASP A 143 16.74 13.62 -2.39
CA ASP A 143 16.61 14.68 -1.40
C ASP A 143 15.17 15.23 -1.31
N THR A 144 14.94 16.23 -0.50
CA THR A 144 13.62 16.83 -0.30
C THR A 144 13.17 17.72 -1.46
N GLN A 145 14.02 17.98 -2.44
CA GLN A 145 13.72 18.72 -3.66
C GLN A 145 13.50 17.80 -4.86
N GLY A 146 13.73 16.49 -4.70
CA GLY A 146 13.60 15.51 -5.77
C GLY A 146 14.85 15.32 -6.61
N ASN A 147 16.02 15.85 -6.18
CA ASN A 147 17.28 15.56 -6.82
C ASN A 147 17.81 14.20 -6.34
N ALA A 148 18.48 13.46 -7.22
CA ALA A 148 19.19 12.25 -6.81
C ALA A 148 20.22 12.57 -5.73
N ALA A 149 20.16 11.84 -4.63
CA ALA A 149 20.99 12.07 -3.45
C ALA A 149 22.13 11.06 -3.32
N SER A 150 22.12 10.01 -4.14
CA SER A 150 23.16 9.01 -4.29
C SER A 150 23.15 8.45 -5.71
N GLU A 151 24.15 7.63 -6.04
CA GLU A 151 24.10 6.81 -7.26
C GLU A 151 22.94 5.79 -7.17
N PRO A 152 22.24 5.51 -8.30
CA PRO A 152 21.20 4.50 -8.34
C PRO A 152 21.76 3.08 -8.10
N VAL A 153 21.05 2.28 -7.33
CA VAL A 153 21.32 0.85 -7.19
C VAL A 153 20.48 0.09 -8.22
N VAL A 154 21.13 -0.35 -9.31
CA VAL A 154 20.47 -0.96 -10.47
C VAL A 154 20.60 -2.48 -10.43
N GLY A 155 19.49 -3.19 -10.57
CA GLY A 155 19.45 -4.65 -10.55
C GLY A 155 19.66 -5.24 -9.15
N LEU A 156 19.76 -6.57 -9.07
CA LEU A 156 20.14 -7.34 -7.89
C LEU A 156 21.36 -8.22 -8.25
N LEU A 157 22.48 -7.55 -8.56
CA LEU A 157 23.65 -8.23 -9.14
C LEU A 157 24.42 -9.06 -8.12
N ILE A 158 24.57 -8.58 -6.89
CA ILE A 158 25.33 -9.24 -5.82
C ILE A 158 24.50 -9.23 -4.54
N PRO A 159 23.63 -10.24 -4.32
CA PRO A 159 22.71 -10.26 -3.19
C PRO A 159 23.38 -10.07 -1.83
N ASP A 160 24.55 -10.70 -1.59
CA ASP A 160 25.25 -10.63 -0.32
C ASP A 160 25.71 -9.21 0.07
N TYR A 161 25.91 -8.33 -0.93
CA TYR A 161 26.33 -6.94 -0.73
C TYR A 161 25.20 -5.95 -0.94
N TYR A 162 24.04 -6.38 -1.41
CA TYR A 162 22.93 -5.50 -1.80
C TYR A 162 22.46 -4.60 -0.66
N PHE A 163 22.34 -5.16 0.53
CA PHE A 163 22.00 -4.40 1.73
C PHE A 163 23.01 -3.29 2.02
N GLY A 164 24.30 -3.54 1.84
CA GLY A 164 25.36 -2.54 1.99
C GLY A 164 25.20 -1.37 1.01
N TYR A 165 24.83 -1.64 -0.25
CA TYR A 165 24.57 -0.58 -1.24
C TYR A 165 23.36 0.28 -0.84
N LEU A 166 22.27 -0.34 -0.34
CA LEU A 166 21.11 0.39 0.16
C LEU A 166 21.48 1.30 1.35
N MET A 167 22.29 0.77 2.27
CA MET A 167 22.74 1.53 3.44
C MET A 167 23.63 2.72 3.06
N SER A 168 24.58 2.52 2.14
CA SER A 168 25.43 3.60 1.62
C SER A 168 24.59 4.70 0.95
N ALA A 169 23.61 4.31 0.13
CA ALA A 169 22.71 5.27 -0.52
C ALA A 169 21.89 6.08 0.49
N ILE A 170 21.40 5.44 1.56
CA ILE A 170 20.70 6.14 2.65
C ILE A 170 21.63 7.11 3.34
N ASP A 171 22.86 6.70 3.67
CA ASP A 171 23.84 7.55 4.37
C ASP A 171 24.22 8.77 3.53
N GLU A 172 24.46 8.60 2.25
CA GLU A 172 24.68 9.69 1.31
C GLU A 172 23.49 10.65 1.25
N GLY A 173 22.27 10.08 1.11
CA GLY A 173 21.05 10.86 1.10
C GLY A 173 20.84 11.66 2.40
N GLN A 174 21.16 11.06 3.56
CA GLN A 174 21.06 11.74 4.85
C GLN A 174 22.03 12.92 4.93
N ARG A 175 23.31 12.74 4.52
CA ARG A 175 24.29 13.84 4.47
C ARG A 175 23.76 14.98 3.60
N LYS A 176 23.29 14.66 2.39
CA LYS A 176 22.78 15.67 1.46
C LYS A 176 21.58 16.44 2.02
N VAL A 177 20.62 15.75 2.64
CA VAL A 177 19.44 16.39 3.24
C VAL A 177 19.78 17.24 4.45
N ARG A 178 20.87 16.92 5.16
CA ARG A 178 21.34 17.68 6.32
C ARG A 178 22.29 18.82 5.97
N GLY A 179 22.77 18.87 4.73
CA GLY A 179 23.75 19.86 4.26
C GLY A 179 25.18 19.56 4.73
N GLU A 180 25.51 18.28 4.90
CA GLU A 180 26.81 17.76 5.33
C GLU A 180 27.67 17.35 4.10
#